data_e321ae4676664a38eceb6876be6f3faf
#
_entry.id   e321ae4676664a38eceb6876be6f3faf
#
_cell.length_a   1.000
_cell.length_b   1.000
_cell.length_c   1.000
_cell.angle_alpha   90.00
_cell.angle_beta   90.00
_cell.angle_gamma   90.00
#
_symmetry.space_group_name_H-M   'P 1'
#
loop_
_entity.id
_entity.type
_entity.pdbx_description
1 polymer ?
#
loop_
_entity_poly.entity_id
_entity_poly.type
_entity_poly.pdbx_seq_one_letter_code
_entity_poly.pdbx_strand_id
1 'polypeptide(L)'
;MNAIWTENLVKRFRGVEAVRGLNLTVPEGAVYALVGPNGAGKTTAIKILMNIFPATGGRAEVLGTDSKLIRGKRFASIGYVSENQELPDWMRVDTFFSFLRPFYPSWDRYLESELIRQLDLPLDRKLRNLSRGMRMKAALASSLAYHPKLIVLDEPFTGLDPLVRDQLIQSLLERAPESTVFISSHDLGEVETFASHVGYLEAGQLRFSEELATLTDRFREVELTFDVPPPLPRATPETWMHLNASAAVIRFVETRFDLEKTEAGIRGVLGDARNVTFTPMSLRSIFLAMAKNSSGEDKHGADS
;
A
#
# COMPACT_ATOMS: atom_id res chain seq x y z
N MET A 1 -4.12 1.96 -19.05
CA MET A 1 -3.22 3.13 -18.85
C MET A 1 -2.75 3.16 -17.40
N ASN A 2 -1.76 4.00 -17.06
CA ASN A 2 -1.25 4.10 -15.69
C ASN A 2 -1.70 5.42 -15.07
N ALA A 3 -2.28 5.37 -13.89
CA ALA A 3 -2.63 6.57 -13.12
C ALA A 3 -1.40 7.23 -12.50
N ILE A 4 -0.41 6.40 -12.09
CA ILE A 4 0.89 6.86 -11.61
C ILE A 4 1.97 6.00 -12.26
N TRP A 5 3.04 6.67 -12.70
CA TRP A 5 4.22 6.01 -13.22
C TRP A 5 5.48 6.75 -12.78
N THR A 6 6.51 5.99 -12.37
CA THR A 6 7.82 6.56 -12.04
C THR A 6 8.94 5.74 -12.63
N GLU A 7 10.02 6.40 -13.03
CA GLU A 7 11.23 5.79 -13.57
C GLU A 7 12.46 6.33 -12.84
N ASN A 8 13.17 5.44 -12.15
CA ASN A 8 14.39 5.75 -11.41
C ASN A 8 14.25 7.00 -10.53
N LEU A 9 13.08 7.18 -9.90
CA LEU A 9 12.76 8.36 -9.10
C LEU A 9 13.66 8.43 -7.87
N VAL A 10 14.33 9.56 -7.67
CA VAL A 10 15.27 9.78 -6.57
C VAL A 10 14.92 11.04 -5.79
N LYS A 11 15.01 10.96 -4.47
CA LYS A 11 14.96 12.13 -3.58
C LYS A 11 16.04 12.06 -2.51
N ARG A 12 16.89 13.10 -2.48
CA ARG A 12 17.92 13.28 -1.48
C ARG A 12 17.63 14.52 -0.63
N PHE A 13 17.80 14.38 0.68
CA PHE A 13 17.79 15.46 1.66
C PHE A 13 19.12 15.39 2.41
N ARG A 14 19.90 16.50 2.50
CA ARG A 14 21.11 16.66 3.32
C ARG A 14 21.75 15.33 3.80
N GLY A 15 22.24 14.50 2.87
CA GLY A 15 22.95 13.25 3.17
C GLY A 15 22.07 12.00 3.31
N VAL A 16 20.74 12.14 3.27
CA VAL A 16 19.81 10.99 3.30
C VAL A 16 19.12 10.85 1.96
N GLU A 17 19.18 9.68 1.37
CA GLU A 17 18.44 9.33 0.17
C GLU A 17 17.12 8.65 0.56
N ALA A 18 16.07 9.46 0.61
CA ALA A 18 14.74 9.03 1.07
C ALA A 18 13.97 8.21 0.02
N VAL A 19 14.27 8.41 -1.27
CA VAL A 19 13.75 7.62 -2.39
C VAL A 19 14.93 7.27 -3.30
N ARG A 20 15.11 5.98 -3.60
CA ARG A 20 16.31 5.42 -4.23
C ARG A 20 15.96 4.67 -5.51
N GLY A 21 15.79 5.39 -6.61
CA GLY A 21 15.50 4.76 -7.90
C GLY A 21 14.14 4.06 -7.93
N LEU A 22 13.10 4.69 -7.40
CA LEU A 22 11.75 4.13 -7.35
C LEU A 22 11.18 3.99 -8.77
N ASN A 23 10.87 2.76 -9.16
CA ASN A 23 10.12 2.39 -10.36
C ASN A 23 8.75 1.86 -9.93
N LEU A 24 7.73 2.71 -10.00
CA LEU A 24 6.38 2.43 -9.56
C LEU A 24 5.41 2.56 -10.73
N THR A 25 4.50 1.60 -10.86
CA THR A 25 3.39 1.65 -11.81
C THR A 25 2.09 1.36 -11.07
N VAL A 26 1.15 2.30 -11.13
CA VAL A 26 -0.19 2.15 -10.57
C VAL A 26 -1.19 2.12 -11.73
N PRO A 27 -1.86 0.98 -11.98
CA PRO A 27 -2.88 0.87 -13.03
C PRO A 27 -4.08 1.80 -12.75
N GLU A 28 -4.70 2.33 -13.81
CA GLU A 28 -5.97 3.03 -13.68
C GLU A 28 -7.06 2.08 -13.15
N GLY A 29 -7.94 2.58 -12.28
CA GLY A 29 -9.00 1.82 -11.62
C GLY A 29 -8.54 0.90 -10.49
N ALA A 30 -7.25 0.84 -10.19
CA ALA A 30 -6.72 0.05 -9.09
C ALA A 30 -6.94 0.73 -7.74
N VAL A 31 -7.15 -0.08 -6.70
CA VAL A 31 -6.93 0.31 -5.30
C VAL A 31 -5.53 -0.17 -4.93
N TYR A 32 -4.55 0.72 -5.08
CA TYR A 32 -3.13 0.41 -4.89
C TYR A 32 -2.65 0.86 -3.53
N ALA A 33 -2.10 -0.05 -2.75
CA ALA A 33 -1.48 0.24 -1.47
C ALA A 33 0.04 0.22 -1.55
N LEU A 34 0.69 1.35 -1.24
CA LEU A 34 2.13 1.44 -1.03
C LEU A 34 2.43 1.22 0.45
N VAL A 35 2.93 0.05 0.79
CA VAL A 35 3.18 -0.36 2.17
C VAL A 35 4.66 -0.36 2.51
N GLY A 36 4.98 -0.24 3.79
CA GLY A 36 6.36 -0.27 4.28
C GLY A 36 6.50 0.38 5.65
N PRO A 37 7.63 0.16 6.34
CA PRO A 37 7.86 0.72 7.66
C PRO A 37 7.90 2.25 7.66
N ASN A 38 7.81 2.84 8.86
CA ASN A 38 8.02 4.27 9.01
C ASN A 38 9.44 4.65 8.56
N GLY A 39 9.53 5.75 7.79
CA GLY A 39 10.80 6.17 7.19
C GLY A 39 11.17 5.45 5.89
N ALA A 40 10.37 4.53 5.37
CA ALA A 40 10.63 3.84 4.10
C ALA A 40 10.65 4.76 2.86
N GLY A 41 10.10 5.98 2.96
CA GLY A 41 10.04 6.93 1.85
C GLY A 41 8.65 7.13 1.23
N LYS A 42 7.60 6.48 1.74
CA LYS A 42 6.21 6.53 1.22
C LYS A 42 5.70 7.97 1.08
N THR A 43 5.65 8.72 2.18
CA THR A 43 5.25 10.13 2.19
C THR A 43 6.12 11.00 1.29
N THR A 44 7.42 10.71 1.20
CA THR A 44 8.33 11.45 0.31
C THR A 44 7.98 11.20 -1.15
N ALA A 45 7.72 9.95 -1.54
CA ALA A 45 7.29 9.61 -2.89
C ALA A 45 5.95 10.30 -3.24
N ILE A 46 4.95 10.22 -2.35
CA ILE A 46 3.66 10.91 -2.53
C ILE A 46 3.85 12.42 -2.71
N LYS A 47 4.67 13.07 -1.88
CA LYS A 47 4.92 14.52 -1.99
C LYS A 47 5.60 14.91 -3.30
N ILE A 48 6.41 14.04 -3.90
CA ILE A 48 6.98 14.26 -5.24
C ILE A 48 5.88 14.13 -6.31
N LEU A 49 5.07 13.08 -6.24
CA LEU A 49 3.95 12.87 -7.17
C LEU A 49 2.98 14.07 -7.15
N MET A 50 2.73 14.66 -5.99
CA MET A 50 1.87 15.83 -5.81
C MET A 50 2.59 17.17 -6.06
N ASN A 51 3.82 17.16 -6.59
CA ASN A 51 4.63 18.37 -6.82
C ASN A 51 4.81 19.26 -5.57
N ILE A 52 4.75 18.67 -4.37
CA ILE A 52 5.05 19.35 -3.10
C ILE A 52 6.58 19.40 -2.89
N PHE A 53 7.27 18.29 -3.24
CA PHE A 53 8.73 18.25 -3.25
C PHE A 53 9.25 18.05 -4.68
N PRO A 54 10.31 18.77 -5.09
CA PRO A 54 10.99 18.47 -6.33
C PRO A 54 11.75 17.15 -6.21
N ALA A 55 11.70 16.30 -7.23
CA ALA A 55 12.59 15.16 -7.35
C ALA A 55 14.05 15.61 -7.51
N THR A 56 15.00 14.83 -6.98
CA THR A 56 16.43 15.04 -7.21
C THR A 56 16.91 14.39 -8.51
N GLY A 57 16.25 13.33 -8.95
CA GLY A 57 16.52 12.61 -10.20
C GLY A 57 15.34 11.72 -10.60
N GLY A 58 15.42 11.15 -11.81
CA GLY A 58 14.37 10.32 -12.37
C GLY A 58 13.17 11.11 -12.90
N ARG A 59 12.10 10.36 -13.19
CA ARG A 59 10.84 10.92 -13.75
C ARG A 59 9.65 10.40 -12.96
N ALA A 60 8.58 11.20 -12.93
CA ALA A 60 7.32 10.79 -12.36
C ALA A 60 6.16 11.42 -13.15
N GLU A 61 5.15 10.62 -13.45
CA GLU A 61 3.94 11.04 -14.14
C GLU A 61 2.71 10.67 -13.30
N VAL A 62 1.73 11.56 -13.29
CA VAL A 62 0.43 11.38 -12.64
C VAL A 62 -0.65 11.72 -13.66
N LEU A 63 -1.55 10.78 -13.94
CA LEU A 63 -2.59 10.90 -14.96
C LEU A 63 -2.00 11.35 -16.32
N GLY A 64 -0.87 10.76 -16.73
CA GLY A 64 -0.17 11.09 -17.98
C GLY A 64 0.48 12.47 -18.03
N THR A 65 0.60 13.17 -16.88
CA THR A 65 1.24 14.48 -16.77
C THR A 65 2.50 14.38 -15.91
N ASP A 66 3.63 14.96 -16.36
CA ASP A 66 4.85 15.08 -15.52
C ASP A 66 4.47 15.72 -14.17
N SER A 67 4.88 15.08 -13.08
CA SER A 67 4.55 15.51 -11.72
C SER A 67 4.95 16.97 -11.44
N LYS A 68 6.03 17.45 -12.04
CA LYS A 68 6.50 18.86 -11.93
C LYS A 68 5.51 19.87 -12.50
N LEU A 69 4.59 19.43 -13.35
CA LEU A 69 3.57 20.25 -13.98
C LEU A 69 2.20 20.16 -13.28
N ILE A 70 2.07 19.37 -12.21
CA ILE A 70 0.85 19.26 -11.40
C ILE A 70 0.69 20.54 -10.60
N ARG A 71 -0.20 21.44 -11.07
CA ARG A 71 -0.53 22.70 -10.42
C ARG A 71 -1.84 23.28 -10.95
N GLY A 72 -2.49 24.12 -10.15
CA GLY A 72 -3.72 24.82 -10.55
C GLY A 72 -4.82 23.85 -10.98
N LYS A 73 -5.39 24.04 -12.17
CA LYS A 73 -6.52 23.24 -12.68
C LYS A 73 -6.25 21.72 -12.77
N ARG A 74 -4.96 21.30 -12.80
CA ARG A 74 -4.62 19.86 -12.85
C ARG A 74 -4.93 19.15 -11.54
N PHE A 75 -4.93 19.86 -10.41
CA PHE A 75 -5.38 19.31 -9.14
C PHE A 75 -6.88 18.99 -9.11
N ALA A 76 -7.69 19.56 -9.99
CA ALA A 76 -9.13 19.29 -10.04
C ALA A 76 -9.46 17.82 -10.40
N SER A 77 -8.49 17.04 -10.88
CA SER A 77 -8.65 15.60 -11.15
C SER A 77 -8.02 14.72 -10.07
N ILE A 78 -7.45 15.30 -9.02
CA ILE A 78 -6.70 14.58 -7.98
C ILE A 78 -7.26 14.96 -6.61
N GLY A 79 -7.78 13.95 -5.88
CA GLY A 79 -8.07 14.06 -4.46
C GLY A 79 -6.82 13.76 -3.66
N TYR A 80 -6.38 14.66 -2.78
CA TYR A 80 -5.20 14.42 -1.93
C TYR A 80 -5.53 14.69 -0.46
N VAL A 81 -5.25 13.69 0.37
CA VAL A 81 -5.38 13.79 1.83
C VAL A 81 -4.11 13.24 2.47
N SER A 82 -3.50 14.02 3.36
CA SER A 82 -2.33 13.60 4.12
C SER A 82 -2.66 13.33 5.59
N GLU A 83 -1.85 12.50 6.25
CA GLU A 83 -1.99 12.17 7.68
C GLU A 83 -2.15 13.41 8.56
N ASN A 84 -1.31 14.42 8.31
CA ASN A 84 -1.27 15.67 9.08
C ASN A 84 -1.85 16.83 8.27
N GLN A 85 -2.97 16.60 7.57
CA GLN A 85 -3.59 17.64 6.78
C GLN A 85 -4.08 18.79 7.66
N GLU A 86 -3.52 19.97 7.43
CA GLU A 86 -3.99 21.18 8.06
C GLU A 86 -5.29 21.63 7.40
N LEU A 87 -6.35 21.69 8.19
CA LEU A 87 -7.62 22.31 7.79
C LEU A 87 -7.73 23.68 8.44
N PRO A 88 -8.45 24.64 7.84
CA PRO A 88 -8.60 25.99 8.39
C PRO A 88 -9.40 25.96 9.70
N ASP A 89 -8.72 25.87 10.81
CA ASP A 89 -9.25 25.63 12.15
C ASP A 89 -10.38 26.57 12.60
N TRP A 90 -10.37 27.77 12.08
CA TRP A 90 -11.36 28.82 12.38
C TRP A 90 -12.68 28.66 11.62
N MET A 91 -12.70 27.90 10.51
CA MET A 91 -13.91 27.67 9.71
C MET A 91 -14.83 26.63 10.37
N ARG A 92 -16.14 26.77 10.14
CA ARG A 92 -17.11 25.72 10.34
C ARG A 92 -17.06 24.73 9.18
N VAL A 93 -17.55 23.51 9.40
CA VAL A 93 -17.58 22.48 8.36
C VAL A 93 -18.35 22.94 7.13
N ASP A 94 -19.57 23.50 7.29
CA ASP A 94 -20.37 24.05 6.19
C ASP A 94 -19.64 25.15 5.39
N THR A 95 -18.96 26.04 6.11
CA THR A 95 -18.17 27.12 5.52
C THR A 95 -16.96 26.60 4.77
N PHE A 96 -16.30 25.57 5.28
CA PHE A 96 -15.16 24.92 4.64
C PHE A 96 -15.54 24.32 3.28
N PHE A 97 -16.63 23.54 3.20
CA PHE A 97 -17.12 23.01 1.94
C PHE A 97 -17.51 24.13 0.96
N SER A 98 -18.23 25.14 1.44
CA SER A 98 -18.63 26.30 0.64
C SER A 98 -17.43 27.07 0.09
N PHE A 99 -16.34 27.18 0.85
CA PHE A 99 -15.09 27.83 0.45
C PHE A 99 -14.38 27.04 -0.66
N LEU A 100 -14.41 25.70 -0.61
CA LEU A 100 -13.72 24.85 -1.59
C LEU A 100 -14.43 24.77 -2.95
N ARG A 101 -15.76 24.80 -2.98
CA ARG A 101 -16.58 24.60 -4.19
C ARG A 101 -16.12 25.42 -5.41
N PRO A 102 -15.80 26.72 -5.31
CA PRO A 102 -15.39 27.50 -6.48
C PRO A 102 -14.06 27.07 -7.12
N PHE A 103 -13.22 26.34 -6.40
CA PHE A 103 -11.92 25.90 -6.92
C PHE A 103 -12.01 24.64 -7.79
N TYR A 104 -13.12 23.92 -7.72
CA TYR A 104 -13.31 22.64 -8.41
C TYR A 104 -14.56 22.71 -9.33
N PRO A 105 -14.37 22.87 -10.64
CA PRO A 105 -15.49 23.03 -11.59
C PRO A 105 -16.47 21.84 -11.62
N SER A 106 -15.98 20.63 -11.30
CA SER A 106 -16.77 19.39 -11.22
C SER A 106 -17.35 19.10 -9.84
N TRP A 107 -17.37 20.11 -8.95
CA TRP A 107 -17.92 19.94 -7.60
C TRP A 107 -19.41 19.56 -7.64
N ASP A 108 -19.72 18.40 -7.06
CA ASP A 108 -21.07 17.85 -6.99
C ASP A 108 -21.69 18.08 -5.60
N ARG A 109 -22.70 18.93 -5.53
CA ARG A 109 -23.39 19.26 -4.28
C ARG A 109 -24.23 18.09 -3.73
N TYR A 110 -24.73 17.24 -4.63
CA TYR A 110 -25.48 16.05 -4.20
C TYR A 110 -24.53 15.06 -3.52
N LEU A 111 -23.42 14.77 -4.18
CA LEU A 111 -22.37 13.91 -3.61
C LEU A 111 -21.80 14.49 -2.31
N GLU A 112 -21.56 15.79 -2.24
CA GLU A 112 -21.15 16.47 -0.99
C GLU A 112 -22.14 16.18 0.15
N SER A 113 -23.44 16.38 -0.11
CA SER A 113 -24.49 16.16 0.90
C SER A 113 -24.57 14.70 1.34
N GLU A 114 -24.40 13.76 0.40
CA GLU A 114 -24.36 12.34 0.67
C GLU A 114 -23.17 11.96 1.53
N LEU A 115 -21.95 12.44 1.20
CA LEU A 115 -20.73 12.21 1.98
C LEU A 115 -20.80 12.80 3.39
N ILE A 116 -21.37 14.00 3.52
CA ILE A 116 -21.59 14.64 4.83
C ILE A 116 -22.49 13.78 5.71
N ARG A 117 -23.56 13.24 5.15
CA ARG A 117 -24.51 12.36 5.86
C ARG A 117 -23.87 11.00 6.18
N GLN A 118 -23.20 10.37 5.21
CA GLN A 118 -22.59 9.05 5.37
C GLN A 118 -21.49 9.06 6.44
N LEU A 119 -20.69 10.13 6.47
CA LEU A 119 -19.57 10.29 7.40
C LEU A 119 -19.96 10.97 8.71
N ASP A 120 -21.23 11.31 8.89
CA ASP A 120 -21.78 11.97 10.08
C ASP A 120 -21.02 13.24 10.46
N LEU A 121 -20.86 14.16 9.50
CA LEU A 121 -20.11 15.40 9.71
C LEU A 121 -20.99 16.51 10.33
N PRO A 122 -20.62 17.07 11.50
CA PRO A 122 -21.37 18.14 12.16
C PRO A 122 -21.11 19.49 11.45
N LEU A 123 -22.03 19.91 10.59
CA LEU A 123 -21.88 21.08 9.74
C LEU A 123 -21.67 22.41 10.53
N ASP A 124 -22.24 22.49 11.71
CA ASP A 124 -22.21 23.68 12.56
C ASP A 124 -20.95 23.80 13.43
N ARG A 125 -20.11 22.75 13.51
CA ARG A 125 -18.90 22.77 14.32
C ARG A 125 -17.71 23.39 13.58
N LYS A 126 -16.85 24.08 14.33
CA LYS A 126 -15.55 24.55 13.82
C LYS A 126 -14.61 23.36 13.66
N LEU A 127 -13.78 23.39 12.60
CA LEU A 127 -12.82 22.33 12.29
C LEU A 127 -11.85 22.06 13.44
N ARG A 128 -11.43 23.09 14.20
CA ARG A 128 -10.61 22.89 15.42
C ARG A 128 -11.27 22.07 16.53
N ASN A 129 -12.59 22.01 16.55
CA ASN A 129 -13.36 21.30 17.58
C ASN A 129 -13.73 19.86 17.16
N LEU A 130 -13.28 19.43 15.97
CA LEU A 130 -13.44 18.07 15.49
C LEU A 130 -12.35 17.17 16.07
N SER A 131 -12.70 15.90 16.35
CA SER A 131 -11.69 14.87 16.62
C SER A 131 -10.81 14.65 15.40
N ARG A 132 -9.65 13.98 15.57
CA ARG A 132 -8.77 13.60 14.46
C ARG A 132 -9.54 12.83 13.38
N GLY A 133 -10.34 11.83 13.76
CA GLY A 133 -11.16 11.07 12.83
C GLY A 133 -12.19 11.91 12.09
N MET A 134 -12.87 12.82 12.77
CA MET A 134 -13.81 13.74 12.11
C MET A 134 -13.11 14.72 11.16
N ARG A 135 -11.90 15.18 11.49
CA ARG A 135 -11.09 16.01 10.57
C ARG A 135 -10.71 15.22 9.32
N MET A 136 -10.31 13.95 9.48
CA MET A 136 -10.00 13.04 8.36
C MET A 136 -11.24 12.81 7.49
N LYS A 137 -12.42 12.57 8.09
CA LYS A 137 -13.70 12.47 7.38
C LYS A 137 -14.01 13.72 6.57
N ALA A 138 -13.83 14.92 7.14
CA ALA A 138 -14.05 16.17 6.44
C ALA A 138 -13.07 16.38 5.28
N ALA A 139 -11.79 16.06 5.47
CA ALA A 139 -10.77 16.12 4.44
C ALA A 139 -11.08 15.14 3.28
N LEU A 140 -11.44 13.90 3.60
CA LEU A 140 -11.81 12.91 2.60
C LEU A 140 -13.06 13.33 1.84
N ALA A 141 -14.15 13.69 2.52
CA ALA A 141 -15.38 14.14 1.87
C ALA A 141 -15.13 15.31 0.92
N SER A 142 -14.32 16.29 1.34
CA SER A 142 -13.98 17.44 0.49
C SER A 142 -13.14 17.05 -0.72
N SER A 143 -12.31 16.02 -0.63
CA SER A 143 -11.47 15.53 -1.72
C SER A 143 -12.21 14.63 -2.71
N LEU A 144 -13.36 14.08 -2.32
CA LEU A 144 -14.21 13.22 -3.15
C LEU A 144 -15.31 13.98 -3.88
N ALA A 145 -15.76 15.10 -3.33
CA ALA A 145 -16.94 15.84 -3.79
C ALA A 145 -16.87 16.38 -5.23
N TYR A 146 -15.73 16.32 -5.90
CA TYR A 146 -15.51 16.77 -7.28
C TYR A 146 -15.15 15.65 -8.26
N HIS A 147 -15.43 14.38 -7.91
CA HIS A 147 -15.17 13.20 -8.75
C HIS A 147 -13.71 13.12 -9.26
N PRO A 148 -12.72 13.05 -8.38
CA PRO A 148 -11.33 12.95 -8.81
C PRO A 148 -11.08 11.62 -9.55
N LYS A 149 -10.25 11.65 -10.59
CA LYS A 149 -9.80 10.45 -11.29
C LYS A 149 -8.77 9.66 -10.50
N LEU A 150 -8.04 10.34 -9.62
CA LEU A 150 -7.03 9.75 -8.73
C LEU A 150 -7.23 10.28 -7.32
N ILE A 151 -7.32 9.38 -6.36
CA ILE A 151 -7.39 9.67 -4.92
C ILE A 151 -6.07 9.23 -4.30
N VAL A 152 -5.31 10.17 -3.74
CA VAL A 152 -4.03 9.91 -3.07
C VAL A 152 -4.17 10.14 -1.59
N LEU A 153 -3.89 9.12 -0.80
CA LEU A 153 -4.04 9.14 0.65
C LEU A 153 -2.71 8.76 1.32
N ASP A 154 -2.19 9.65 2.14
CA ASP A 154 -0.93 9.41 2.86
C ASP A 154 -1.20 9.09 4.31
N GLU A 155 -1.10 7.80 4.69
CA GLU A 155 -1.35 7.25 6.03
C GLU A 155 -2.71 7.69 6.63
N PRO A 156 -3.84 7.57 5.89
CA PRO A 156 -5.11 8.19 6.28
C PRO A 156 -5.75 7.54 7.51
N PHE A 157 -5.38 6.31 7.84
CA PHE A 157 -6.00 5.54 8.92
C PHE A 157 -5.21 5.56 10.22
N THR A 158 -4.01 6.13 10.22
CA THR A 158 -3.11 6.15 11.38
C THR A 158 -3.76 6.86 12.57
N GLY A 159 -3.87 6.15 13.70
CA GLY A 159 -4.43 6.66 14.94
C GLY A 159 -5.93 6.91 14.93
N LEU A 160 -6.66 6.31 14.00
CA LEU A 160 -8.12 6.28 13.99
C LEU A 160 -8.64 5.05 14.75
N ASP A 161 -9.83 5.19 15.35
CA ASP A 161 -10.52 4.03 15.88
C ASP A 161 -11.05 3.12 14.74
N PRO A 162 -11.24 1.82 14.99
CA PRO A 162 -11.62 0.86 13.96
C PRO A 162 -12.91 1.23 13.22
N LEU A 163 -13.92 1.75 13.92
CA LEU A 163 -15.22 2.08 13.32
C LEU A 163 -15.09 3.24 12.31
N VAL A 164 -14.33 4.29 12.68
CA VAL A 164 -14.07 5.43 11.77
C VAL A 164 -13.29 4.99 10.56
N ARG A 165 -12.29 4.13 10.75
CA ARG A 165 -11.50 3.55 9.66
C ARG A 165 -12.37 2.78 8.67
N ASP A 166 -13.21 1.86 9.16
CA ASP A 166 -14.09 1.05 8.32
C ASP A 166 -15.06 1.92 7.50
N GLN A 167 -15.62 2.99 8.10
CA GLN A 167 -16.45 3.97 7.40
C GLN A 167 -15.68 4.69 6.27
N LEU A 168 -14.42 5.05 6.49
CA LEU A 168 -13.58 5.70 5.47
C LEU A 168 -13.25 4.73 4.34
N ILE A 169 -12.88 3.48 4.66
CA ILE A 169 -12.61 2.43 3.66
C ILE A 169 -13.85 2.18 2.81
N GLN A 170 -15.02 2.02 3.42
CA GLN A 170 -16.27 1.82 2.69
C GLN A 170 -16.55 2.99 1.73
N SER A 171 -16.43 4.23 2.21
CA SER A 171 -16.64 5.42 1.36
C SER A 171 -15.67 5.50 0.19
N LEU A 172 -14.44 5.01 0.35
CA LEU A 172 -13.44 4.93 -0.72
C LEU A 172 -13.78 3.83 -1.73
N LEU A 173 -14.17 2.64 -1.26
CA LEU A 173 -14.50 1.51 -2.13
C LEU A 173 -15.74 1.77 -2.99
N GLU A 174 -16.73 2.49 -2.47
CA GLU A 174 -17.90 2.91 -3.24
C GLU A 174 -17.53 3.82 -4.43
N ARG A 175 -16.38 4.51 -4.38
CA ARG A 175 -15.87 5.41 -5.44
C ARG A 175 -14.77 4.78 -6.30
N ALA A 176 -14.17 3.67 -5.85
CA ALA A 176 -13.09 2.99 -6.56
C ALA A 176 -13.45 2.58 -8.01
N PRO A 177 -14.70 2.21 -8.36
CA PRO A 177 -15.05 1.90 -9.76
C PRO A 177 -14.86 3.09 -10.72
N GLU A 178 -14.93 4.32 -10.23
CA GLU A 178 -14.82 5.56 -11.02
C GLU A 178 -13.46 6.25 -10.89
N SER A 179 -12.62 5.79 -9.95
CA SER A 179 -11.36 6.44 -9.59
C SER A 179 -10.25 5.41 -9.36
N THR A 180 -9.02 5.84 -9.54
CA THR A 180 -7.87 5.10 -9.00
C THR A 180 -7.61 5.56 -7.58
N VAL A 181 -7.37 4.64 -6.65
CA VAL A 181 -7.01 4.94 -5.26
C VAL A 181 -5.55 4.55 -5.05
N PHE A 182 -4.74 5.50 -4.62
CA PHE A 182 -3.34 5.28 -4.21
C PHE A 182 -3.18 5.65 -2.74
N ILE A 183 -2.89 4.67 -1.91
CA ILE A 183 -2.84 4.84 -0.45
C ILE A 183 -1.50 4.36 0.10
N SER A 184 -0.89 5.14 1.00
CA SER A 184 0.22 4.64 1.80
C SER A 184 -0.27 4.10 3.14
N SER A 185 0.33 3.00 3.60
CA SER A 185 0.08 2.44 4.93
C SER A 185 1.33 1.74 5.48
N HIS A 186 1.40 1.62 6.79
CA HIS A 186 2.34 0.72 7.47
C HIS A 186 1.63 -0.51 8.06
N ASP A 187 0.30 -0.57 7.99
CA ASP A 187 -0.50 -1.70 8.47
C ASP A 187 -0.94 -2.61 7.32
N LEU A 188 -0.31 -3.78 7.26
CA LEU A 188 -0.57 -4.79 6.22
C LEU A 188 -1.94 -5.46 6.38
N GLY A 189 -2.41 -5.63 7.62
CA GLY A 189 -3.70 -6.24 7.89
C GLY A 189 -4.87 -5.39 7.39
N GLU A 190 -4.73 -4.06 7.48
CA GLU A 190 -5.72 -3.15 6.91
C GLU A 190 -5.77 -3.24 5.38
N VAL A 191 -4.61 -3.19 4.74
CA VAL A 191 -4.45 -3.17 3.29
C VAL A 191 -5.02 -4.43 2.64
N GLU A 192 -4.81 -5.59 3.27
CA GLU A 192 -5.27 -6.90 2.81
C GLU A 192 -6.80 -6.96 2.61
N THR A 193 -7.54 -6.13 3.33
CA THR A 193 -9.02 -6.16 3.29
C THR A 193 -9.63 -5.41 2.11
N PHE A 194 -8.89 -4.50 1.46
CA PHE A 194 -9.48 -3.64 0.44
C PHE A 194 -8.60 -3.38 -0.80
N ALA A 195 -7.28 -3.60 -0.73
CA ALA A 195 -6.40 -3.31 -1.85
C ALA A 195 -6.52 -4.36 -2.96
N SER A 196 -6.47 -3.92 -4.20
CA SER A 196 -6.31 -4.81 -5.37
C SER A 196 -4.84 -5.04 -5.73
N HIS A 197 -3.98 -4.07 -5.44
CA HIS A 197 -2.54 -4.11 -5.71
C HIS A 197 -1.77 -3.65 -4.49
N VAL A 198 -0.58 -4.20 -4.32
CA VAL A 198 0.33 -3.84 -3.24
C VAL A 198 1.75 -3.63 -3.74
N GLY A 199 2.39 -2.56 -3.28
CA GLY A 199 3.81 -2.33 -3.46
C GLY A 199 4.52 -2.22 -2.11
N TYR A 200 5.64 -2.90 -1.93
CA TYR A 200 6.43 -2.81 -0.71
C TYR A 200 7.64 -1.93 -0.88
N LEU A 201 7.64 -0.84 -0.14
CA LEU A 201 8.74 0.12 -0.09
C LEU A 201 9.56 -0.07 1.19
N GLU A 202 10.86 -0.27 1.03
CA GLU A 202 11.82 -0.40 2.13
C GLU A 202 13.09 0.38 1.83
N ALA A 203 13.56 1.18 2.80
CA ALA A 203 14.76 1.99 2.68
C ALA A 203 14.84 2.80 1.37
N GLY A 204 13.72 3.32 0.88
CA GLY A 204 13.60 4.12 -0.34
C GLY A 204 13.50 3.33 -1.64
N GLN A 205 13.49 2.00 -1.59
CA GLN A 205 13.42 1.11 -2.76
C GLN A 205 12.13 0.30 -2.77
N LEU A 206 11.52 0.15 -3.93
CA LEU A 206 10.39 -0.76 -4.14
C LEU A 206 10.93 -2.19 -4.27
N ARG A 207 10.61 -3.04 -3.32
CA ARG A 207 11.05 -4.43 -3.29
C ARG A 207 10.22 -5.30 -4.22
N PHE A 208 8.92 -5.06 -4.27
CA PHE A 208 8.01 -5.66 -5.23
C PHE A 208 6.75 -4.80 -5.40
N SER A 209 6.02 -5.08 -6.48
CA SER A 209 4.73 -4.46 -6.79
C SER A 209 3.92 -5.47 -7.59
N GLU A 210 2.81 -5.94 -7.03
CA GLU A 210 2.00 -7.01 -7.62
C GLU A 210 0.51 -6.82 -7.32
N GLU A 211 -0.33 -7.50 -8.09
CA GLU A 211 -1.73 -7.71 -7.75
C GLU A 211 -1.83 -8.58 -6.49
N LEU A 212 -2.66 -8.16 -5.53
CA LEU A 212 -2.75 -8.83 -4.22
C LEU A 212 -3.23 -10.28 -4.34
N ALA A 213 -4.20 -10.55 -5.21
CA ALA A 213 -4.68 -11.91 -5.45
C ALA A 213 -3.53 -12.82 -5.94
N THR A 214 -2.77 -12.36 -6.94
CA THR A 214 -1.61 -13.09 -7.46
C THR A 214 -0.56 -13.35 -6.38
N LEU A 215 -0.28 -12.34 -5.55
CA LEU A 215 0.67 -12.47 -4.45
C LEU A 215 0.22 -13.53 -3.42
N THR A 216 -1.02 -13.47 -2.97
CA THR A 216 -1.56 -14.40 -1.98
C THR A 216 -1.74 -15.82 -2.53
N ASP A 217 -2.02 -15.97 -3.82
CA ASP A 217 -2.19 -17.28 -4.46
C ASP A 217 -0.87 -18.04 -4.62
N ARG A 218 0.23 -17.34 -4.85
CA ARG A 218 1.52 -17.98 -5.08
C ARG A 218 2.33 -18.30 -3.82
N PHE A 219 1.96 -17.76 -2.66
CA PHE A 219 2.65 -18.05 -1.40
C PHE A 219 1.89 -19.07 -0.57
N ARG A 220 2.59 -20.14 -0.13
CA ARG A 220 2.04 -21.14 0.80
C ARG A 220 3.05 -21.47 1.88
N GLU A 221 2.58 -21.57 3.10
CA GLU A 221 3.32 -22.27 4.13
C GLU A 221 3.12 -23.77 3.92
N VAL A 222 4.21 -24.50 3.78
CA VAL A 222 4.22 -25.94 3.56
C VAL A 222 4.70 -26.63 4.83
N GLU A 223 3.90 -27.56 5.34
CA GLU A 223 4.24 -28.41 6.47
C GLU A 223 4.23 -29.87 6.05
N LEU A 224 5.33 -30.55 6.30
CA LEU A 224 5.54 -31.97 5.99
C LEU A 224 5.74 -32.73 7.28
N THR A 225 5.03 -33.85 7.43
CA THR A 225 5.23 -34.78 8.55
C THR A 225 5.83 -36.06 8.04
N PHE A 226 6.88 -36.55 8.70
CA PHE A 226 7.57 -37.81 8.38
C PHE A 226 7.51 -38.77 9.55
N ASP A 227 7.54 -40.07 9.27
CA ASP A 227 7.74 -41.08 10.32
C ASP A 227 9.20 -41.05 10.83
N VAL A 228 10.14 -40.87 9.89
CA VAL A 228 11.56 -40.61 10.18
C VAL A 228 11.96 -39.41 9.29
N PRO A 229 12.30 -38.25 9.87
CA PRO A 229 12.63 -37.08 9.08
C PRO A 229 13.92 -37.32 8.28
N PRO A 230 13.91 -36.92 6.97
CA PRO A 230 15.12 -37.02 6.17
C PRO A 230 16.15 -35.96 6.65
N PRO A 231 17.44 -36.18 6.38
CA PRO A 231 18.43 -35.12 6.61
C PRO A 231 18.08 -33.88 5.75
N LEU A 232 18.28 -32.69 6.32
CA LEU A 232 18.06 -31.47 5.57
C LEU A 232 18.94 -31.45 4.30
N PRO A 233 18.36 -31.12 3.13
CA PRO A 233 19.09 -31.11 1.88
C PRO A 233 20.12 -29.99 1.87
N ARG A 234 21.25 -30.18 1.19
CA ARG A 234 22.29 -29.17 1.02
C ARG A 234 21.88 -28.05 0.05
N ALA A 235 20.95 -28.33 -0.84
CA ALA A 235 20.40 -27.40 -1.79
C ALA A 235 18.88 -27.59 -1.86
N THR A 236 18.15 -26.48 -1.88
CA THR A 236 16.69 -26.42 -2.00
C THR A 236 16.32 -25.70 -3.28
N PRO A 237 15.12 -25.92 -3.84
CA PRO A 237 14.59 -25.07 -4.91
C PRO A 237 14.65 -23.58 -4.52
N GLU A 238 14.97 -22.72 -5.46
CA GLU A 238 15.01 -21.25 -5.24
C GLU A 238 13.67 -20.68 -4.78
N THR A 239 12.59 -21.41 -5.03
CA THR A 239 11.23 -21.02 -4.60
C THR A 239 10.96 -21.32 -3.13
N TRP A 240 11.82 -22.07 -2.45
CA TRP A 240 11.65 -22.41 -1.04
C TRP A 240 12.41 -21.46 -0.14
N MET A 241 11.70 -20.85 0.78
CA MET A 241 12.27 -19.96 1.79
C MET A 241 12.11 -20.56 3.19
N HIS A 242 13.05 -20.25 4.08
CA HIS A 242 12.96 -20.56 5.52
C HIS A 242 12.74 -22.05 5.84
N LEU A 243 13.41 -22.94 5.10
CA LEU A 243 13.36 -24.37 5.39
C LEU A 243 13.86 -24.65 6.81
N ASN A 244 13.01 -25.22 7.63
CA ASN A 244 13.29 -25.57 9.02
C ASN A 244 12.77 -26.96 9.34
N ALA A 245 13.56 -27.74 10.09
CA ALA A 245 13.16 -29.06 10.58
C ALA A 245 13.11 -29.09 12.11
N SER A 246 12.04 -29.63 12.65
CA SER A 246 11.86 -29.85 14.09
C SER A 246 11.23 -31.23 14.31
N ALA A 247 11.97 -32.09 14.94
CA ALA A 247 11.58 -33.51 15.16
C ALA A 247 11.15 -34.17 13.84
N ALA A 248 9.88 -34.60 13.74
CA ALA A 248 9.31 -35.27 12.56
C ALA A 248 8.66 -34.30 11.54
N VAL A 249 8.79 -32.98 11.73
CA VAL A 249 8.11 -31.96 10.91
C VAL A 249 9.13 -31.11 10.20
N ILE A 250 8.96 -30.93 8.90
CA ILE A 250 9.70 -29.94 8.08
C ILE A 250 8.72 -28.86 7.62
N ARG A 251 9.11 -27.57 7.76
CA ARG A 251 8.34 -26.44 7.30
C ARG A 251 9.18 -25.55 6.39
N PHE A 252 8.54 -25.00 5.37
CA PHE A 252 9.13 -23.96 4.51
C PHE A 252 8.03 -23.11 3.88
N VAL A 253 8.42 -22.00 3.26
CA VAL A 253 7.52 -21.15 2.46
C VAL A 253 7.80 -21.41 0.99
N GLU A 254 6.78 -21.88 0.26
CA GLU A 254 6.79 -21.93 -1.21
C GLU A 254 6.35 -20.58 -1.75
N THR A 255 7.17 -19.98 -2.63
CA THR A 255 6.94 -18.62 -3.18
C THR A 255 6.31 -18.62 -4.58
N ARG A 256 6.21 -19.79 -5.22
CA ARG A 256 5.60 -19.99 -6.54
C ARG A 256 4.77 -21.27 -6.54
N PHE A 257 3.80 -21.30 -5.66
CA PHE A 257 2.97 -22.48 -5.44
C PHE A 257 2.24 -22.90 -6.70
N ASP A 258 2.42 -24.16 -7.06
CA ASP A 258 1.69 -24.94 -8.03
C ASP A 258 1.63 -26.34 -7.47
N LEU A 259 0.45 -26.89 -7.26
CA LEU A 259 0.27 -28.11 -6.49
C LEU A 259 1.14 -29.26 -7.04
N GLU A 260 1.07 -29.52 -8.35
CA GLU A 260 1.77 -30.63 -8.98
C GLU A 260 3.30 -30.44 -8.92
N LYS A 261 3.78 -29.23 -9.23
CA LYS A 261 5.22 -28.93 -9.20
C LYS A 261 5.79 -28.91 -7.81
N THR A 262 5.03 -28.36 -6.84
CA THR A 262 5.47 -28.31 -5.45
C THR A 262 5.55 -29.71 -4.85
N GLU A 263 4.53 -30.58 -5.08
CA GLU A 263 4.59 -31.98 -4.65
C GLU A 263 5.74 -32.76 -5.32
N ALA A 264 5.95 -32.59 -6.62
CA ALA A 264 7.08 -33.22 -7.31
C ALA A 264 8.43 -32.74 -6.75
N GLY A 265 8.57 -31.45 -6.47
CA GLY A 265 9.75 -30.88 -5.82
C GLY A 265 9.99 -31.47 -4.43
N ILE A 266 8.94 -31.59 -3.61
CA ILE A 266 9.01 -32.19 -2.28
C ILE A 266 9.52 -33.65 -2.38
N ARG A 267 8.91 -34.48 -3.22
CA ARG A 267 9.32 -35.87 -3.41
C ARG A 267 10.77 -36.00 -3.89
N GLY A 268 11.18 -35.11 -4.82
CA GLY A 268 12.54 -35.15 -5.36
C GLY A 268 13.62 -34.75 -4.36
N VAL A 269 13.32 -33.85 -3.41
CA VAL A 269 14.30 -33.24 -2.49
C VAL A 269 14.25 -33.88 -1.10
N LEU A 270 13.04 -34.16 -0.59
CA LEU A 270 12.81 -34.63 0.78
C LEU A 270 12.26 -36.08 0.86
N GLY A 271 11.86 -36.66 -0.28
CA GLY A 271 11.24 -37.97 -0.35
C GLY A 271 9.74 -37.94 0.00
N ASP A 272 9.18 -39.14 0.27
CA ASP A 272 7.76 -39.30 0.57
C ASP A 272 7.45 -38.88 2.01
N ALA A 273 6.65 -37.83 2.18
CA ALA A 273 6.12 -37.42 3.47
C ALA A 273 4.84 -38.23 3.81
N ARG A 274 4.63 -38.51 5.09
CA ARG A 274 3.39 -39.14 5.59
C ARG A 274 2.18 -38.24 5.39
N ASN A 275 2.38 -36.93 5.59
CA ASN A 275 1.36 -35.90 5.38
C ASN A 275 1.99 -34.63 4.84
N VAL A 276 1.28 -33.93 3.94
CA VAL A 276 1.65 -32.64 3.36
C VAL A 276 0.48 -31.70 3.52
N THR A 277 0.73 -30.53 4.10
CA THR A 277 -0.28 -29.47 4.27
C THR A 277 0.20 -28.20 3.62
N PHE A 278 -0.67 -27.58 2.81
CA PHE A 278 -0.43 -26.30 2.15
C PHE A 278 -1.38 -25.24 2.74
N THR A 279 -0.85 -24.28 3.48
CA THR A 279 -1.64 -23.24 4.13
C THR A 279 -1.46 -21.91 3.41
N PRO A 280 -2.56 -21.24 2.96
CA PRO A 280 -2.48 -19.88 2.45
C PRO A 280 -1.85 -18.93 3.46
N MET A 281 -1.02 -18.03 2.99
CA MET A 281 -0.35 -17.06 3.85
C MET A 281 -1.06 -15.71 3.81
N SER A 282 -1.20 -15.06 4.98
CA SER A 282 -1.63 -13.66 5.03
C SER A 282 -0.57 -12.74 4.43
N LEU A 283 -0.98 -11.56 3.96
CA LEU A 283 -0.07 -10.54 3.45
C LEU A 283 1.06 -10.24 4.45
N ARG A 284 0.72 -10.13 5.74
CA ARG A 284 1.70 -9.93 6.82
C ARG A 284 2.73 -11.06 6.91
N SER A 285 2.28 -12.32 6.79
CA SER A 285 3.17 -13.49 6.85
C SER A 285 4.12 -13.54 5.65
N ILE A 286 3.61 -13.20 4.45
CA ILE A 286 4.40 -13.10 3.23
C ILE A 286 5.52 -12.06 3.40
N PHE A 287 5.17 -10.86 3.89
CA PHE A 287 6.16 -9.80 4.12
C PHE A 287 7.24 -10.19 5.13
N LEU A 288 6.84 -10.82 6.24
CA LEU A 288 7.80 -11.29 7.23
C LEU A 288 8.77 -12.34 6.66
N ALA A 289 8.25 -13.22 5.79
CA ALA A 289 9.08 -14.21 5.11
C ALA A 289 10.08 -13.53 4.16
N MET A 290 9.62 -12.57 3.36
CA MET A 290 10.49 -11.84 2.41
C MET A 290 11.55 -10.98 3.12
N ALA A 291 11.18 -10.28 4.21
CA ALA A 291 12.09 -9.43 4.96
C ALA A 291 13.22 -10.21 5.66
N LYS A 292 12.92 -11.41 6.17
CA LYS A 292 13.93 -12.29 6.78
C LYS A 292 14.94 -12.80 5.76
N ASN A 293 14.52 -13.01 4.51
CA ASN A 293 15.41 -13.46 3.44
C ASN A 293 16.43 -12.37 3.05
N SER A 294 15.97 -11.10 2.95
CA SER A 294 16.84 -9.95 2.66
C SER A 294 17.92 -9.72 3.74
N SER A 295 17.61 -10.06 4.99
CA SER A 295 18.56 -9.91 6.12
C SER A 295 19.58 -11.06 6.23
N GLY A 296 19.34 -12.17 5.54
CA GLY A 296 20.23 -13.35 5.51
C GLY A 296 21.34 -13.24 4.46
N GLU A 297 21.10 -12.55 3.36
CA GLU A 297 22.09 -12.38 2.28
C GLU A 297 23.21 -11.39 2.65
N ASP A 298 22.96 -10.41 3.51
CA ASP A 298 23.98 -9.46 3.98
C ASP A 298 25.01 -10.08 4.95
N LYS A 299 24.80 -11.29 5.47
CA LYS A 299 25.74 -11.94 6.40
C LYS A 299 26.77 -12.86 5.74
N HIS A 300 26.66 -13.14 4.44
CA HIS A 300 27.63 -13.98 3.72
C HIS A 300 28.62 -13.19 2.84
N GLY A 301 28.53 -11.86 2.82
CA GLY A 301 29.44 -11.00 2.05
C GLY A 301 30.56 -10.30 2.84
N ALA A 302 30.72 -10.58 4.14
CA ALA A 302 31.68 -9.84 5.00
C ALA A 302 32.88 -10.68 5.50
N ASP A 303 33.04 -11.92 5.03
CA ASP A 303 34.21 -12.75 5.33
C ASP A 303 34.79 -13.33 4.01
N SER A 304 35.46 -12.47 3.25
CA SER A 304 36.38 -12.89 2.18
C SER A 304 37.49 -11.86 2.05
#